data_431e12e7d8b9204d477ba877bca6a862
#
_entry.id   431e12e7d8b9204d477ba877bca6a862
#
_cell.length_a   1.000
_cell.length_b   1.000
_cell.length_c   1.000
_cell.angle_alpha   90.00
_cell.angle_beta   90.00
_cell.angle_gamma   90.00
#
_symmetry.space_group_name_H-M   'P 1'
#
loop_
_entity.id
_entity.type
_entity.pdbx_description
1 polymer ?
#
loop_
_entity_poly.entity_id
_entity_poly.type
_entity_poly.pdbx_seq_one_letter_code
_entity_poly.pdbx_strand_id
1 'polypeptide(L)'
;FTINAMAYNDAVGIVDIFGGMEDLCGKVIRCVGEAKERFGEDALRILRAVRFAAQLGFEIEEKTKEGIRELSPTLANISAERIQVELVKMLTSENPGMIQTAYELGITKVILPEFDQMMKTEQETPHHMYNVGEHTVKSIEKVRADKVLRFTMLLHDVAKPLTKTLDYEGRAHFKGHELEGEKMAKAILRRLKFDNDTLRKV
;
A
#
# COMPACT_ATOMS: atom_id res chain seq x y z
N PHE A 1 -13.18 12.71 1.80
CA PHE A 1 -13.10 12.42 3.23
C PHE A 1 -13.53 13.65 4.02
N THR A 2 -14.06 13.47 5.20
CA THR A 2 -14.55 14.53 6.08
C THR A 2 -13.50 15.61 6.33
N ILE A 3 -12.26 15.20 6.65
CA ILE A 3 -11.12 16.12 6.89
C ILE A 3 -10.78 17.01 5.68
N ASN A 4 -11.23 16.67 4.48
CA ASN A 4 -11.02 17.43 3.24
C ASN A 4 -12.33 18.07 2.72
N ALA A 5 -13.40 18.03 3.51
CA ALA A 5 -14.71 18.57 3.14
C ALA A 5 -15.09 19.81 3.96
N MET A 6 -14.11 20.40 4.63
CA MET A 6 -14.24 21.68 5.34
C MET A 6 -13.94 22.83 4.39
N ALA A 7 -14.61 23.95 4.59
CA ALA A 7 -14.36 25.19 3.88
C ALA A 7 -14.06 26.32 4.89
N TYR A 8 -13.43 27.38 4.44
CA TYR A 8 -13.21 28.60 5.23
C TYR A 8 -13.94 29.78 4.58
N ASN A 9 -14.59 30.56 5.40
CA ASN A 9 -15.24 31.80 5.01
C ASN A 9 -14.85 32.89 5.99
N ASP A 10 -14.44 34.07 5.47
CA ASP A 10 -13.95 35.19 6.30
C ASP A 10 -15.00 35.72 7.29
N ALA A 11 -16.29 35.59 6.99
CA ALA A 11 -17.36 36.09 7.84
C ALA A 11 -17.75 35.13 8.98
N VAL A 12 -17.65 33.79 8.74
CA VAL A 12 -18.13 32.77 9.69
C VAL A 12 -17.03 31.80 10.16
N GLY A 13 -15.81 31.94 9.62
CA GLY A 13 -14.69 31.04 9.93
C GLY A 13 -14.79 29.70 9.21
N ILE A 14 -14.43 28.63 9.92
CA ILE A 14 -14.49 27.27 9.36
C ILE A 14 -15.94 26.79 9.28
N VAL A 15 -16.31 26.34 8.07
CA VAL A 15 -17.59 25.70 7.80
C VAL A 15 -17.33 24.19 7.69
N ASP A 16 -17.82 23.44 8.64
CA ASP A 16 -17.65 21.98 8.74
C ASP A 16 -19.03 21.31 8.85
N ILE A 17 -19.53 20.84 7.71
CA ILE A 17 -20.87 20.22 7.62
C ILE A 17 -20.80 18.71 7.92
N PHE A 18 -19.61 18.10 7.79
CA PHE A 18 -19.44 16.65 7.81
C PHE A 18 -18.65 16.13 9.02
N GLY A 19 -18.35 16.99 10.01
CA GLY A 19 -17.60 16.60 11.19
C GLY A 19 -16.10 16.38 10.94
N GLY A 20 -15.52 17.09 9.96
CA GLY A 20 -14.11 16.96 9.61
C GLY A 20 -13.16 17.41 10.73
N MET A 21 -13.56 18.41 11.54
CA MET A 21 -12.78 18.86 12.71
C MET A 21 -12.72 17.78 13.80
N GLU A 22 -13.83 17.09 14.05
CA GLU A 22 -13.89 15.98 15.01
C GLU A 22 -13.01 14.82 14.55
N ASP A 23 -13.11 14.43 13.27
CA ASP A 23 -12.29 13.37 12.68
C ASP A 23 -10.81 13.75 12.65
N LEU A 24 -10.48 15.02 12.41
CA LEU A 24 -9.11 15.53 12.47
C LEU A 24 -8.53 15.42 13.88
N CYS A 25 -9.28 15.82 14.90
CA CYS A 25 -8.90 15.69 16.31
C CYS A 25 -8.82 14.23 16.74
N GLY A 26 -9.74 13.39 16.26
CA GLY A 26 -9.79 11.94 16.52
C GLY A 26 -8.79 11.13 15.71
N LYS A 27 -8.07 11.77 14.76
CA LYS A 27 -7.13 11.11 13.84
C LYS A 27 -7.81 10.00 13.01
N VAL A 28 -8.96 10.30 12.42
CA VAL A 28 -9.77 9.34 11.65
C VAL A 28 -9.87 9.76 10.18
N ILE A 29 -9.69 8.80 9.27
CA ILE A 29 -10.02 8.92 7.86
C ILE A 29 -11.41 8.33 7.65
N ARG A 30 -12.40 9.20 7.44
CA ARG A 30 -13.80 8.85 7.23
C ARG A 30 -14.27 9.34 5.87
N CYS A 31 -14.99 8.49 5.16
CA CYS A 31 -15.65 8.88 3.90
C CYS A 31 -16.82 9.85 4.19
N VAL A 32 -17.01 10.83 3.31
CA VAL A 32 -18.20 11.69 3.38
C VAL A 32 -19.40 10.91 2.83
N GLY A 33 -20.45 10.75 3.61
CA GLY A 33 -21.63 9.96 3.23
C GLY A 33 -21.31 8.47 3.10
N GLU A 34 -22.01 7.79 2.20
CA GLU A 34 -21.82 6.36 1.99
C GLU A 34 -20.54 6.06 1.23
N ALA A 35 -19.62 5.29 1.85
CA ALA A 35 -18.31 4.96 1.30
C ALA A 35 -18.42 4.25 -0.05
N LYS A 36 -19.40 3.34 -0.20
CA LYS A 36 -19.62 2.60 -1.45
C LYS A 36 -19.99 3.50 -2.61
N GLU A 37 -20.83 4.50 -2.40
CA GLU A 37 -21.18 5.48 -3.43
C GLU A 37 -19.95 6.27 -3.85
N ARG A 38 -19.19 6.79 -2.89
CA ARG A 38 -18.00 7.60 -3.14
C ARG A 38 -16.88 6.87 -3.84
N PHE A 39 -16.69 5.60 -3.52
CA PHE A 39 -15.70 4.75 -4.19
C PHE A 39 -16.19 4.28 -5.57
N GLY A 40 -17.51 4.14 -5.74
CA GLY A 40 -18.13 3.86 -7.04
C GLY A 40 -17.95 5.02 -8.04
N GLU A 41 -17.99 6.28 -7.57
CA GLU A 41 -17.73 7.47 -8.43
C GLU A 41 -16.26 7.53 -8.92
N ASP A 42 -15.30 7.26 -8.05
CA ASP A 42 -13.86 7.21 -8.38
C ASP A 42 -13.14 6.24 -7.43
N ALA A 43 -12.82 5.06 -7.94
CA ALA A 43 -12.13 4.01 -7.18
C ALA A 43 -10.74 4.45 -6.67
N LEU A 44 -10.10 5.46 -7.26
CA LEU A 44 -8.82 5.97 -6.74
C LEU A 44 -8.96 6.50 -5.31
N ARG A 45 -10.15 6.90 -4.89
CA ARG A 45 -10.42 7.31 -3.50
C ARG A 45 -10.07 6.21 -2.50
N ILE A 46 -10.15 4.95 -2.89
CA ILE A 46 -9.73 3.79 -2.09
C ILE A 46 -8.23 3.90 -1.74
N LEU A 47 -7.37 4.10 -2.74
CA LEU A 47 -5.93 4.30 -2.52
C LEU A 47 -5.65 5.58 -1.74
N ARG A 48 -6.40 6.63 -2.01
CA ARG A 48 -6.27 7.90 -1.28
C ARG A 48 -6.58 7.76 0.21
N ALA A 49 -7.54 6.91 0.60
CA ALA A 49 -7.83 6.64 2.02
C ALA A 49 -6.60 6.08 2.73
N VAL A 50 -6.00 5.03 2.19
CA VAL A 50 -4.81 4.39 2.77
C VAL A 50 -3.60 5.34 2.73
N ARG A 51 -3.42 6.09 1.64
CA ARG A 51 -2.36 7.08 1.53
C ARG A 51 -2.51 8.20 2.57
N PHE A 52 -3.71 8.74 2.79
CA PHE A 52 -3.93 9.75 3.83
C PHE A 52 -3.68 9.18 5.23
N ALA A 53 -4.13 7.96 5.50
CA ALA A 53 -3.83 7.27 6.75
C ALA A 53 -2.31 7.13 6.96
N ALA A 54 -1.56 6.76 5.92
CA ALA A 54 -0.10 6.66 5.96
C ALA A 54 0.59 8.01 6.19
N GLN A 55 0.15 9.08 5.53
CA GLN A 55 0.77 10.40 5.63
C GLN A 55 0.47 11.11 6.94
N LEU A 56 -0.73 10.93 7.49
CA LEU A 56 -1.18 11.63 8.69
C LEU A 56 -1.02 10.79 9.97
N GLY A 57 -0.76 9.49 9.85
CA GLY A 57 -0.76 8.57 10.99
C GLY A 57 -2.18 8.38 11.57
N PHE A 58 -3.20 8.42 10.74
CA PHE A 58 -4.60 8.32 11.13
C PHE A 58 -5.13 6.90 10.88
N GLU A 59 -6.15 6.51 11.64
CA GLU A 59 -6.86 5.27 11.41
C GLU A 59 -7.98 5.45 10.39
N ILE A 60 -8.26 4.40 9.60
CA ILE A 60 -9.40 4.40 8.69
C ILE A 60 -10.62 3.88 9.45
N GLU A 61 -11.72 4.62 9.41
CA GLU A 61 -13.00 4.22 10.02
C GLU A 61 -13.48 2.88 9.47
N GLU A 62 -14.11 2.05 10.32
CA GLU A 62 -14.47 0.68 9.92
C GLU A 62 -15.48 0.63 8.77
N LYS A 63 -16.51 1.49 8.75
CA LYS A 63 -17.45 1.56 7.61
C LYS A 63 -16.75 1.96 6.31
N THR A 64 -15.75 2.83 6.40
CA THR A 64 -14.91 3.21 5.27
C THR A 64 -14.07 2.02 4.81
N LYS A 65 -13.50 1.21 5.72
CA LYS A 65 -12.78 -0.04 5.39
C LYS A 65 -13.69 -1.09 4.74
N GLU A 66 -14.93 -1.23 5.22
CA GLU A 66 -15.92 -2.14 4.61
C GLU A 66 -16.17 -1.78 3.14
N GLY A 67 -16.37 -0.47 2.86
CA GLY A 67 -16.52 0.02 1.49
C GLY A 67 -15.28 -0.24 0.63
N ILE A 68 -14.08 -0.10 1.21
CA ILE A 68 -12.82 -0.41 0.53
C ILE A 68 -12.74 -1.90 0.18
N ARG A 69 -12.99 -2.81 1.14
CA ARG A 69 -12.94 -4.27 0.91
C ARG A 69 -13.86 -4.68 -0.24
N GLU A 70 -15.07 -4.13 -0.27
CA GLU A 70 -16.07 -4.46 -1.29
C GLU A 70 -15.68 -3.93 -2.67
N LEU A 71 -15.17 -2.69 -2.75
CA LEU A 71 -14.91 -2.01 -4.01
C LEU A 71 -13.45 -2.01 -4.44
N SER A 72 -12.51 -2.58 -3.68
CA SER A 72 -11.11 -2.71 -4.09
C SER A 72 -10.93 -3.35 -5.49
N PRO A 73 -11.73 -4.33 -5.94
CA PRO A 73 -11.62 -4.87 -7.30
C PRO A 73 -11.79 -3.82 -8.40
N THR A 74 -12.53 -2.73 -8.16
CA THR A 74 -12.75 -1.66 -9.15
C THR A 74 -11.50 -0.84 -9.44
N LEU A 75 -10.45 -0.96 -8.61
CA LEU A 75 -9.13 -0.38 -8.89
C LEU A 75 -8.53 -0.87 -10.21
N ALA A 76 -8.96 -2.02 -10.73
CA ALA A 76 -8.57 -2.51 -12.04
C ALA A 76 -8.93 -1.54 -13.19
N ASN A 77 -9.90 -0.65 -12.97
CA ASN A 77 -10.33 0.35 -13.94
C ASN A 77 -9.53 1.68 -13.86
N ILE A 78 -8.63 1.79 -12.88
CA ILE A 78 -7.81 3.00 -12.68
C ILE A 78 -6.50 2.87 -13.44
N SER A 79 -6.07 3.94 -14.10
CA SER A 79 -4.80 3.93 -14.83
C SER A 79 -3.59 3.71 -13.92
N ALA A 80 -2.59 3.01 -14.42
CA ALA A 80 -1.39 2.65 -13.67
C ALA A 80 -0.64 3.89 -13.16
N GLU A 81 -0.66 4.99 -13.91
CA GLU A 81 -0.03 6.26 -13.53
C GLU A 81 -0.68 6.87 -12.29
N ARG A 82 -2.02 6.82 -12.22
CA ARG A 82 -2.75 7.32 -11.03
C ARG A 82 -2.47 6.44 -9.82
N ILE A 83 -2.44 5.12 -9.99
CA ILE A 83 -2.10 4.15 -8.94
C ILE A 83 -0.67 4.40 -8.44
N GLN A 84 0.30 4.54 -9.37
CA GLN A 84 1.70 4.81 -9.06
C GLN A 84 1.86 6.03 -8.14
N VAL A 85 1.20 7.15 -8.48
CA VAL A 85 1.31 8.39 -7.70
C VAL A 85 0.85 8.20 -6.25
N GLU A 86 -0.27 7.51 -6.03
CA GLU A 86 -0.77 7.25 -4.67
C GLU A 86 0.12 6.26 -3.91
N LEU A 87 0.60 5.21 -4.60
CA LEU A 87 1.50 4.21 -4.02
C LEU A 87 2.86 4.83 -3.61
N VAL A 88 3.45 5.68 -4.46
CA VAL A 88 4.68 6.42 -4.13
C VAL A 88 4.47 7.28 -2.88
N LYS A 89 3.39 8.07 -2.83
CA LYS A 89 3.09 8.94 -1.67
C LYS A 89 2.86 8.15 -0.38
N MET A 90 2.24 6.98 -0.47
CA MET A 90 2.02 6.09 0.67
C MET A 90 3.36 5.54 1.18
N LEU A 91 4.18 4.98 0.30
CA LEU A 91 5.44 4.35 0.69
C LEU A 91 6.50 5.36 1.14
N THR A 92 6.48 6.60 0.64
CA THR A 92 7.41 7.67 1.07
C THR A 92 6.88 8.50 2.24
N SER A 93 5.77 8.07 2.86
CA SER A 93 5.24 8.69 4.08
C SER A 93 6.01 8.24 5.33
N GLU A 94 5.64 8.81 6.48
CA GLU A 94 6.16 8.40 7.80
C GLU A 94 5.65 7.02 8.24
N ASN A 95 4.53 6.54 7.67
CA ASN A 95 3.94 5.24 8.02
C ASN A 95 3.80 4.33 6.78
N PRO A 96 4.92 3.93 6.14
CA PRO A 96 4.89 3.11 4.93
C PRO A 96 4.37 1.69 5.19
N GLY A 97 4.35 1.24 6.44
CA GLY A 97 3.75 -0.02 6.88
C GLY A 97 2.25 -0.13 6.58
N MET A 98 1.58 0.98 6.22
CA MET A 98 0.20 0.97 5.73
C MET A 98 -0.02 0.15 4.46
N ILE A 99 1.04 -0.30 3.79
CA ILE A 99 0.92 -1.31 2.71
C ILE A 99 0.37 -2.64 3.24
N GLN A 100 0.61 -2.99 4.49
CA GLN A 100 -0.01 -4.14 5.14
C GLN A 100 -1.53 -3.95 5.26
N THR A 101 -1.97 -2.77 5.68
CA THR A 101 -3.42 -2.43 5.69
C THR A 101 -4.01 -2.49 4.28
N ALA A 102 -3.27 -2.03 3.26
CA ALA A 102 -3.71 -2.18 1.87
C ALA A 102 -3.88 -3.66 1.46
N TYR A 103 -3.02 -4.54 1.94
CA TYR A 103 -3.17 -6.00 1.76
C TYR A 103 -4.42 -6.53 2.47
N GLU A 104 -4.62 -6.21 3.74
CA GLU A 104 -5.77 -6.65 4.55
C GLU A 104 -7.12 -6.18 3.96
N LEU A 105 -7.12 -5.05 3.27
CA LEU A 105 -8.28 -4.49 2.58
C LEU A 105 -8.43 -4.96 1.12
N GLY A 106 -7.56 -5.87 0.63
CA GLY A 106 -7.63 -6.45 -0.71
C GLY A 106 -7.16 -5.53 -1.84
N ILE A 107 -6.57 -4.39 -1.53
CA ILE A 107 -6.07 -3.41 -2.50
C ILE A 107 -4.88 -3.98 -3.27
N THR A 108 -3.90 -4.55 -2.56
CA THR A 108 -2.67 -5.09 -3.18
C THR A 108 -2.95 -6.22 -4.15
N LYS A 109 -4.00 -7.00 -3.90
CA LYS A 109 -4.43 -8.07 -4.82
C LYS A 109 -4.68 -7.57 -6.25
N VAL A 110 -5.05 -6.31 -6.40
CA VAL A 110 -5.32 -5.67 -7.70
C VAL A 110 -4.10 -4.94 -8.24
N ILE A 111 -3.43 -4.13 -7.39
CA ILE A 111 -2.37 -3.25 -7.86
C ILE A 111 -0.97 -3.85 -7.78
N LEU A 112 -0.74 -4.80 -6.88
CA LEU A 112 0.55 -5.43 -6.61
C LEU A 112 0.36 -6.88 -6.10
N PRO A 113 -0.22 -7.79 -6.91
CA PRO A 113 -0.53 -9.16 -6.48
C PRO A 113 0.70 -9.97 -6.05
N GLU A 114 1.89 -9.57 -6.48
CA GLU A 114 3.15 -10.16 -6.05
C GLU A 114 3.36 -9.97 -4.53
N PHE A 115 2.95 -8.84 -3.98
CA PHE A 115 3.01 -8.61 -2.53
C PHE A 115 2.09 -9.56 -1.76
N ASP A 116 0.93 -9.89 -2.31
CA ASP A 116 0.02 -10.89 -1.74
C ASP A 116 0.67 -12.29 -1.69
N GLN A 117 1.49 -12.65 -2.69
CA GLN A 117 2.25 -13.90 -2.66
C GLN A 117 3.33 -13.86 -1.58
N MET A 118 4.02 -12.73 -1.41
CA MET A 118 5.01 -12.55 -0.36
C MET A 118 4.37 -12.69 1.03
N MET A 119 3.19 -12.10 1.27
CA MET A 119 2.44 -12.20 2.54
C MET A 119 2.00 -13.64 2.87
N LYS A 120 1.89 -14.52 1.88
CA LYS A 120 1.52 -15.94 2.04
C LYS A 120 2.72 -16.88 2.12
N THR A 121 3.94 -16.37 1.97
CA THR A 121 5.15 -17.18 1.89
C THR A 121 5.88 -17.19 3.22
N GLU A 122 5.78 -18.32 3.92
CA GLU A 122 6.54 -18.58 5.14
C GLU A 122 8.02 -18.80 4.83
N GLN A 123 8.90 -18.45 5.78
CA GLN A 123 10.34 -18.57 5.61
C GLN A 123 10.96 -19.75 6.38
N GLU A 124 10.20 -20.61 7.00
CA GLU A 124 10.56 -21.84 7.77
C GLU A 124 12.06 -21.96 8.05
N THR A 125 12.65 -20.96 8.68
CA THR A 125 14.04 -20.97 9.13
C THR A 125 14.09 -20.58 10.61
N PRO A 126 15.03 -21.14 11.40
CA PRO A 126 15.14 -20.82 12.83
C PRO A 126 15.35 -19.34 13.16
N HIS A 127 15.72 -18.53 12.16
CA HIS A 127 16.09 -17.14 12.32
C HIS A 127 15.04 -16.14 11.81
N HIS A 128 13.94 -16.61 11.19
CA HIS A 128 12.91 -15.73 10.65
C HIS A 128 11.59 -15.95 11.39
N MET A 129 11.15 -14.90 12.12
CA MET A 129 9.87 -14.87 12.81
C MET A 129 8.72 -14.33 11.93
N TYR A 130 9.04 -13.85 10.71
CA TYR A 130 8.13 -13.18 9.80
C TYR A 130 8.02 -13.94 8.48
N ASN A 131 6.86 -13.94 7.86
CA ASN A 131 6.73 -14.31 6.46
C ASN A 131 7.47 -13.30 5.56
N VAL A 132 7.60 -13.60 4.25
CA VAL A 132 8.35 -12.73 3.32
C VAL A 132 7.75 -11.33 3.24
N GLY A 133 6.42 -11.21 3.24
CA GLY A 133 5.73 -9.91 3.19
C GLY A 133 5.93 -9.08 4.44
N GLU A 134 5.76 -9.66 5.63
CA GLU A 134 6.00 -8.98 6.91
C GLU A 134 7.45 -8.52 7.05
N HIS A 135 8.41 -9.37 6.64
CA HIS A 135 9.82 -9.00 6.56
C HIS A 135 10.01 -7.78 5.66
N THR A 136 9.37 -7.77 4.50
CA THR A 136 9.41 -6.65 3.55
C THR A 136 8.83 -5.38 4.14
N VAL A 137 7.68 -5.44 4.83
CA VAL A 137 7.11 -4.27 5.54
C VAL A 137 8.11 -3.69 6.54
N LYS A 138 8.71 -4.56 7.38
CA LYS A 138 9.72 -4.13 8.35
C LYS A 138 10.97 -3.51 7.69
N SER A 139 11.38 -4.04 6.54
CA SER A 139 12.51 -3.51 5.76
C SER A 139 12.19 -2.12 5.20
N ILE A 140 10.99 -1.90 4.68
CA ILE A 140 10.54 -0.60 4.20
C ILE A 140 10.53 0.44 5.33
N GLU A 141 10.05 0.10 6.52
CA GLU A 141 10.01 1.00 7.68
C GLU A 141 11.40 1.44 8.14
N LYS A 142 12.45 0.65 7.92
CA LYS A 142 13.82 0.91 8.39
C LYS A 142 14.64 1.81 7.48
N VAL A 143 14.22 2.04 6.24
CA VAL A 143 14.94 2.92 5.32
C VAL A 143 14.30 4.31 5.28
N ARG A 144 15.10 5.34 4.95
CA ARG A 144 14.60 6.71 4.81
C ARG A 144 13.48 6.81 3.76
N ALA A 145 12.68 7.87 3.86
CA ALA A 145 11.56 8.17 2.95
C ALA A 145 12.05 8.64 1.56
N ASP A 146 12.71 7.75 0.84
CA ASP A 146 13.20 7.96 -0.53
C ASP A 146 12.51 6.97 -1.48
N LYS A 147 12.04 7.46 -2.63
CA LYS A 147 11.28 6.65 -3.61
C LYS A 147 12.06 5.39 -4.02
N VAL A 148 13.33 5.54 -4.39
CA VAL A 148 14.14 4.41 -4.88
C VAL A 148 14.35 3.40 -3.76
N LEU A 149 14.80 3.85 -2.58
CA LEU A 149 15.05 2.96 -1.44
C LEU A 149 13.80 2.21 -0.99
N ARG A 150 12.65 2.91 -0.90
CA ARG A 150 11.38 2.30 -0.47
C ARG A 150 10.91 1.22 -1.46
N PHE A 151 11.03 1.48 -2.77
CA PHE A 151 10.68 0.49 -3.80
C PHE A 151 11.72 -0.63 -3.91
N THR A 152 13.00 -0.36 -3.69
CA THR A 152 14.02 -1.42 -3.57
C THR A 152 13.67 -2.36 -2.43
N MET A 153 13.33 -1.82 -1.23
CA MET A 153 12.92 -2.66 -0.10
C MET A 153 11.59 -3.37 -0.32
N LEU A 154 10.65 -2.76 -1.05
CA LEU A 154 9.39 -3.42 -1.41
C LEU A 154 9.61 -4.65 -2.30
N LEU A 155 10.58 -4.58 -3.21
CA LEU A 155 10.75 -5.56 -4.28
C LEU A 155 11.96 -6.50 -4.09
N HIS A 156 12.83 -6.29 -3.07
CA HIS A 156 14.07 -7.06 -2.88
C HIS A 156 13.84 -8.57 -2.77
N ASP A 157 12.75 -8.97 -2.17
CA ASP A 157 12.38 -10.37 -1.92
C ASP A 157 11.19 -10.86 -2.77
N VAL A 158 10.80 -10.10 -3.80
CA VAL A 158 9.58 -10.34 -4.59
C VAL A 158 9.55 -11.71 -5.28
N ALA A 159 10.71 -12.30 -5.57
CA ALA A 159 10.83 -13.60 -6.21
C ALA A 159 10.93 -14.78 -5.22
N LYS A 160 11.04 -14.53 -3.91
CA LYS A 160 11.09 -15.62 -2.92
C LYS A 160 9.91 -16.59 -3.03
N PRO A 161 8.65 -16.14 -3.24
CA PRO A 161 7.53 -17.06 -3.43
C PRO A 161 7.72 -18.05 -4.58
N LEU A 162 8.37 -17.64 -5.68
CA LEU A 162 8.59 -18.48 -6.87
C LEU A 162 9.81 -19.40 -6.74
N THR A 163 10.79 -19.03 -5.94
CA THR A 163 12.07 -19.75 -5.82
C THR A 163 12.15 -20.60 -4.55
N LYS A 164 11.08 -20.60 -3.74
CA LYS A 164 11.02 -21.37 -2.51
C LYS A 164 11.14 -22.86 -2.78
N THR A 165 12.07 -23.50 -2.10
CA THR A 165 12.21 -24.96 -2.00
C THR A 165 12.39 -25.35 -0.55
N LEU A 166 11.98 -26.57 -0.19
CA LEU A 166 12.21 -27.13 1.14
C LEU A 166 13.25 -28.22 1.05
N ASP A 167 14.17 -28.27 2.00
CA ASP A 167 15.09 -29.38 2.17
C ASP A 167 14.42 -30.55 2.94
N TYR A 168 15.18 -31.63 3.18
CA TYR A 168 14.70 -32.82 3.87
C TYR A 168 14.39 -32.58 5.38
N GLU A 169 14.88 -31.46 5.94
CA GLU A 169 14.58 -31.02 7.30
C GLU A 169 13.38 -30.03 7.35
N GLY A 170 12.77 -29.74 6.20
CA GLY A 170 11.65 -28.78 6.08
C GLY A 170 12.09 -27.32 6.13
N ARG A 171 13.38 -27.01 5.94
CA ARG A 171 13.89 -25.64 5.91
C ARG A 171 13.71 -25.04 4.53
N ALA A 172 13.25 -23.79 4.47
CA ALA A 172 13.09 -23.07 3.22
C ALA A 172 14.43 -22.56 2.65
N HIS A 173 14.58 -22.71 1.36
CA HIS A 173 15.67 -22.14 0.56
C HIS A 173 15.08 -21.33 -0.59
N PHE A 174 15.78 -20.24 -0.98
CA PHE A 174 15.31 -19.29 -2.00
C PHE A 174 16.40 -19.02 -3.05
N LYS A 175 17.05 -20.08 -3.55
CA LYS A 175 18.17 -19.96 -4.48
C LYS A 175 17.76 -19.28 -5.78
N GLY A 176 18.53 -18.24 -6.19
CA GLY A 176 18.31 -17.50 -7.42
C GLY A 176 17.21 -16.45 -7.34
N HIS A 177 16.65 -16.17 -6.15
CA HIS A 177 15.62 -15.14 -6.00
C HIS A 177 16.12 -13.76 -6.40
N GLU A 178 17.41 -13.46 -6.32
CA GLU A 178 18.00 -12.19 -6.70
C GLU A 178 17.86 -11.95 -8.22
N LEU A 179 18.22 -12.94 -9.03
CA LEU A 179 18.17 -12.84 -10.50
C LEU A 179 16.73 -12.82 -11.02
N GLU A 180 15.86 -13.65 -10.43
CA GLU A 180 14.45 -13.67 -10.80
C GLU A 180 13.73 -12.43 -10.27
N GLY A 181 14.12 -11.94 -9.09
CA GLY A 181 13.64 -10.69 -8.48
C GLY A 181 13.92 -9.47 -9.35
N GLU A 182 15.11 -9.35 -9.93
CA GLU A 182 15.44 -8.27 -10.87
C GLU A 182 14.45 -8.23 -12.06
N LYS A 183 14.15 -9.38 -12.66
CA LYS A 183 13.21 -9.47 -13.78
C LYS A 183 11.80 -9.08 -13.36
N MET A 184 11.34 -9.59 -12.21
CA MET A 184 10.03 -9.30 -11.66
C MET A 184 9.90 -7.83 -11.29
N ALA A 185 10.88 -7.24 -10.59
CA ALA A 185 10.89 -5.84 -10.22
C ALA A 185 10.78 -4.92 -11.45
N LYS A 186 11.56 -5.19 -12.50
CA LYS A 186 11.46 -4.46 -13.78
C LYS A 186 10.08 -4.58 -14.42
N ALA A 187 9.46 -5.76 -14.39
CA ALA A 187 8.13 -5.98 -14.94
C ALA A 187 7.06 -5.21 -14.14
N ILE A 188 7.13 -5.27 -12.81
CA ILE A 188 6.23 -4.56 -11.90
C ILE A 188 6.33 -3.04 -12.10
N LEU A 189 7.54 -2.49 -12.09
CA LEU A 189 7.76 -1.06 -12.25
C LEU A 189 7.29 -0.56 -13.63
N ARG A 190 7.49 -1.34 -14.71
CA ARG A 190 6.94 -1.03 -16.04
C ARG A 190 5.43 -1.07 -16.07
N ARG A 191 4.81 -2.08 -15.46
CA ARG A 191 3.35 -2.20 -15.31
C ARG A 191 2.78 -0.99 -14.58
N LEU A 192 3.45 -0.53 -13.54
CA LEU A 192 3.08 0.64 -12.76
C LEU A 192 3.55 1.97 -13.39
N LYS A 193 4.10 1.96 -14.62
CA LYS A 193 4.50 3.14 -15.39
C LYS A 193 5.57 4.02 -14.71
N PHE A 194 6.52 3.41 -13.99
CA PHE A 194 7.67 4.14 -13.49
C PHE A 194 8.61 4.58 -14.63
N ASP A 195 9.30 5.68 -14.40
CA ASP A 195 10.32 6.21 -15.31
C ASP A 195 11.56 5.30 -15.39
N ASN A 196 12.28 5.41 -16.51
CA ASN A 196 13.45 4.56 -16.78
C ASN A 196 14.59 4.76 -15.77
N ASP A 197 14.73 5.95 -15.18
CA ASP A 197 15.74 6.21 -14.17
C ASP A 197 15.42 5.43 -12.87
N THR A 198 14.16 5.44 -12.44
CA THR A 198 13.69 4.62 -11.33
C THR A 198 13.86 3.13 -11.60
N LEU A 199 13.49 2.64 -12.81
CA LEU A 199 13.67 1.24 -13.20
C LEU A 199 15.13 0.76 -13.12
N ARG A 200 16.08 1.65 -13.38
CA ARG A 200 17.51 1.31 -13.36
C ARG A 200 18.09 1.30 -11.95
N LYS A 201 17.54 2.11 -11.04
CA LYS A 201 18.05 2.31 -9.67
C LYS A 201 17.44 1.33 -8.65
N VAL A 202 16.22 0.86 -8.89
CA VAL A 202 15.57 -0.16 -8.09
C VAL A 202 16.00 -1.55 -8.54
#